data_ad7ca65a74486eb32548f638d26449e0
#
_entry.id   ad7ca65a74486eb32548f638d26449e0
#
_cell.length_a   1.000
_cell.length_b   1.000
_cell.length_c   1.000
_cell.angle_alpha   90.00
_cell.angle_beta   90.00
_cell.angle_gamma   90.00
#
_symmetry.space_group_name_H-M   'P 1'
#
loop_
_entity.id
_entity.type
_entity.pdbx_description
1 polymer ?
#
loop_
_entity_poly.entity_id
_entity_poly.type
_entity_poly.pdbx_seq_one_letter_code
_entity_poly.pdbx_strand_id
1 'polypeptide(L)'
;VMGRLDGVDVDGDTLSIGGTSVPLYNVQDPADLPWDELDVDVVLECTGIFRTKADASAHLEGGADTVIISAPPKGDEPVKQLVYGVNHDEYEGETVVSNASCTTNSITPVAKVLDDEFGIEAGTLTTVHAYTGSQTLIDGPKAKKRRGRAAAENIVPTTTGAAGAAQEVLPQLEGKIDGMAIRVPVPTGSITEFVVSLDASVTATDVNDAFRAAADDGPLAGVLGYTDDEVVSSDVTGLPFSSYVDLQSTNVIADGDLLKILTWYDNEYGFSNRMLDMAAYVHDEA
;
A
#
# COMPACT_ATOMS: atom_id res chain seq x y z
N VAL A 1 -1.58 -6.52 16.09
CA VAL A 1 -1.18 -5.24 16.68
C VAL A 1 -2.41 -4.42 17.08
N MET A 2 -3.47 -4.47 16.31
CA MET A 2 -4.75 -3.80 16.60
C MET A 2 -5.51 -4.33 17.84
N GLY A 3 -4.96 -5.31 18.52
CA GLY A 3 -5.60 -5.96 19.65
C GLY A 3 -6.52 -7.11 19.26
N ARG A 4 -7.36 -7.54 20.20
CA ARG A 4 -8.33 -8.60 19.96
C ARG A 4 -9.59 -8.02 19.33
N LEU A 5 -10.09 -8.66 18.29
CA LEU A 5 -11.38 -8.32 17.70
C LEU A 5 -12.50 -9.00 18.49
N ASP A 6 -13.44 -8.21 19.01
CA ASP A 6 -14.62 -8.71 19.70
C ASP A 6 -15.70 -9.16 18.69
N GLY A 7 -16.57 -10.07 19.11
CA GLY A 7 -17.68 -10.55 18.27
C GLY A 7 -17.24 -11.51 17.14
N VAL A 8 -16.07 -12.11 17.29
CA VAL A 8 -15.59 -13.18 16.40
C VAL A 8 -15.78 -14.52 17.09
N ASP A 9 -16.46 -15.44 16.43
CA ASP A 9 -16.66 -16.82 16.89
C ASP A 9 -16.41 -17.80 15.75
N VAL A 10 -15.98 -19.00 16.08
CA VAL A 10 -15.71 -20.09 15.12
C VAL A 10 -16.42 -21.34 15.61
N ASP A 11 -17.35 -21.86 14.80
CA ASP A 11 -18.04 -23.13 15.05
C ASP A 11 -17.83 -24.05 13.84
N GLY A 12 -16.99 -25.07 14.03
CA GLY A 12 -16.57 -25.97 12.96
C GLY A 12 -15.89 -25.21 11.83
N ASP A 13 -16.45 -25.31 10.63
CA ASP A 13 -15.96 -24.65 9.42
C ASP A 13 -16.69 -23.32 9.13
N THR A 14 -17.24 -22.67 10.16
CA THR A 14 -17.95 -21.39 10.02
C THR A 14 -17.32 -20.34 10.92
N LEU A 15 -16.98 -19.19 10.32
CA LEU A 15 -16.54 -17.98 11.01
C LEU A 15 -17.69 -17.00 11.10
N SER A 16 -18.00 -16.51 12.32
CA SER A 16 -18.99 -15.47 12.55
C SER A 16 -18.29 -14.18 13.00
N ILE A 17 -18.54 -13.08 12.29
CA ILE A 17 -17.99 -11.76 12.59
C ILE A 17 -19.12 -10.72 12.48
N GLY A 18 -19.36 -9.96 13.56
CA GLY A 18 -20.34 -8.88 13.55
C GLY A 18 -21.77 -9.32 13.20
N GLY A 19 -22.11 -10.59 13.41
CA GLY A 19 -23.41 -11.17 13.07
C GLY A 19 -23.51 -11.76 11.66
N THR A 20 -22.46 -11.65 10.86
CA THR A 20 -22.34 -12.32 9.55
C THR A 20 -21.55 -13.62 9.71
N SER A 21 -22.05 -14.70 9.11
CA SER A 21 -21.38 -16.01 9.11
C SER A 21 -20.86 -16.32 7.72
N VAL A 22 -19.60 -16.73 7.64
CA VAL A 22 -18.92 -17.09 6.40
C VAL A 22 -18.27 -18.47 6.53
N PRO A 23 -18.26 -19.30 5.48
CA PRO A 23 -17.59 -20.60 5.51
C PRO A 23 -16.07 -20.43 5.55
N LEU A 24 -15.39 -21.35 6.23
CA LEU A 24 -13.92 -21.46 6.29
C LEU A 24 -13.48 -22.66 5.48
N TYR A 25 -12.54 -22.46 4.60
CA TYR A 25 -11.91 -23.52 3.82
C TYR A 25 -10.43 -23.61 4.18
N ASN A 26 -9.92 -24.84 4.26
CA ASN A 26 -8.49 -25.13 4.46
C ASN A 26 -7.98 -25.95 3.27
N VAL A 27 -7.85 -25.30 2.13
CA VAL A 27 -7.45 -25.87 0.84
C VAL A 27 -6.14 -25.21 0.41
N GLN A 28 -5.18 -26.02 -0.07
CA GLN A 28 -3.85 -25.49 -0.44
C GLN A 28 -3.79 -25.00 -1.86
N ASP A 29 -4.50 -25.66 -2.77
CA ASP A 29 -4.57 -25.26 -4.18
C ASP A 29 -5.77 -24.35 -4.40
N PRO A 30 -5.57 -23.12 -4.83
CA PRO A 30 -6.66 -22.18 -5.09
C PRO A 30 -7.68 -22.68 -6.13
N ALA A 31 -7.27 -23.53 -7.06
CA ALA A 31 -8.15 -24.12 -8.07
C ALA A 31 -9.19 -25.09 -7.49
N ASP A 32 -8.92 -25.66 -6.31
CA ASP A 32 -9.84 -26.56 -5.60
C ASP A 32 -10.81 -25.82 -4.64
N LEU A 33 -10.75 -24.48 -4.58
CA LEU A 33 -11.68 -23.67 -3.79
C LEU A 33 -13.01 -23.50 -4.53
N PRO A 34 -14.15 -23.61 -3.84
CA PRO A 34 -15.47 -23.64 -4.48
C PRO A 34 -16.02 -22.23 -4.73
N TRP A 35 -15.29 -21.37 -5.42
CA TRP A 35 -15.69 -19.99 -5.66
C TRP A 35 -16.98 -19.90 -6.50
N ASP A 36 -17.13 -20.78 -7.51
CA ASP A 36 -18.33 -20.88 -8.33
C ASP A 36 -19.58 -21.28 -7.48
N GLU A 37 -19.42 -22.24 -6.54
CA GLU A 37 -20.54 -22.67 -5.67
C GLU A 37 -20.94 -21.57 -4.67
N LEU A 38 -20.03 -20.64 -4.38
CA LEU A 38 -20.22 -19.55 -3.41
C LEU A 38 -20.59 -18.23 -4.07
N ASP A 39 -20.64 -18.19 -5.40
CA ASP A 39 -20.97 -16.99 -6.18
C ASP A 39 -19.99 -15.83 -5.84
N VAL A 40 -18.67 -16.12 -5.87
CA VAL A 40 -17.62 -15.18 -5.51
C VAL A 40 -17.11 -14.44 -6.73
N ASP A 41 -17.38 -13.16 -6.83
CA ASP A 41 -16.94 -12.30 -7.93
C ASP A 41 -15.43 -11.94 -7.79
N VAL A 42 -15.01 -11.52 -6.60
CA VAL A 42 -13.66 -11.01 -6.37
C VAL A 42 -12.95 -11.75 -5.24
N VAL A 43 -11.77 -12.27 -5.54
CA VAL A 43 -10.87 -12.87 -4.54
C VAL A 43 -9.74 -11.91 -4.18
N LEU A 44 -9.54 -11.69 -2.88
CA LEU A 44 -8.37 -10.98 -2.36
C LEU A 44 -7.28 -11.99 -2.01
N GLU A 45 -6.25 -12.11 -2.86
CA GLU A 45 -5.09 -12.98 -2.64
C GLU A 45 -4.13 -12.35 -1.63
N CYS A 46 -4.31 -12.70 -0.35
CA CYS A 46 -3.56 -12.12 0.78
C CYS A 46 -2.51 -13.06 1.38
N THR A 47 -2.26 -14.23 0.80
CA THR A 47 -1.28 -15.19 1.33
C THR A 47 0.17 -14.75 1.12
N GLY A 48 0.41 -13.92 0.11
CA GLY A 48 1.74 -13.52 -0.32
C GLY A 48 2.52 -14.63 -1.06
N ILE A 49 1.86 -15.76 -1.38
CA ILE A 49 2.43 -16.93 -2.07
C ILE A 49 2.15 -16.82 -3.57
N PHE A 50 0.89 -16.69 -3.96
CA PHE A 50 0.42 -16.68 -5.34
C PHE A 50 0.55 -15.27 -5.95
N ARG A 51 1.76 -14.90 -6.33
CA ARG A 51 2.08 -13.52 -6.73
C ARG A 51 2.43 -13.37 -8.22
N THR A 52 2.53 -14.47 -8.96
CA THR A 52 2.61 -14.41 -10.41
C THR A 52 1.21 -14.42 -10.99
N LYS A 53 1.03 -13.93 -12.23
CA LYS A 53 -0.27 -14.00 -12.89
C LYS A 53 -0.78 -15.42 -12.98
N ALA A 54 0.11 -16.36 -13.39
CA ALA A 54 -0.23 -17.77 -13.51
C ALA A 54 -0.67 -18.39 -12.16
N ASP A 55 0.08 -18.13 -11.08
CA ASP A 55 -0.28 -18.67 -9.76
C ASP A 55 -1.62 -18.13 -9.26
N ALA A 56 -1.84 -16.80 -9.39
CA ALA A 56 -3.07 -16.15 -8.96
C ALA A 56 -4.28 -16.58 -9.80
N SER A 57 -4.07 -16.90 -11.08
CA SER A 57 -5.14 -17.38 -11.98
C SER A 57 -5.74 -18.72 -11.55
N ALA A 58 -5.10 -19.47 -10.65
CA ALA A 58 -5.69 -20.69 -10.08
C ALA A 58 -7.01 -20.42 -9.34
N HIS A 59 -7.21 -19.23 -8.77
CA HIS A 59 -8.51 -18.84 -8.21
C HIS A 59 -9.62 -18.69 -9.28
N LEU A 60 -9.26 -18.32 -10.52
CA LEU A 60 -10.21 -18.25 -11.65
C LEU A 60 -10.66 -19.64 -12.07
N GLU A 61 -9.77 -20.66 -11.95
CA GLU A 61 -10.11 -22.07 -12.18
C GLU A 61 -11.12 -22.58 -11.15
N GLY A 62 -11.07 -22.05 -9.92
CA GLY A 62 -12.04 -22.29 -8.85
C GLY A 62 -13.37 -21.57 -9.02
N GLY A 63 -13.48 -20.68 -10.01
CA GLY A 63 -14.71 -20.00 -10.39
C GLY A 63 -14.84 -18.54 -9.96
N ALA A 64 -13.80 -17.91 -9.45
CA ALA A 64 -13.81 -16.45 -9.21
C ALA A 64 -13.71 -15.69 -10.54
N ASP A 65 -14.31 -14.51 -10.63
CA ASP A 65 -14.25 -13.67 -11.84
C ASP A 65 -12.95 -12.85 -11.87
N THR A 66 -12.54 -12.29 -10.72
CA THR A 66 -11.34 -11.45 -10.62
C THR A 66 -10.53 -11.76 -9.35
N VAL A 67 -9.22 -11.62 -9.48
CA VAL A 67 -8.26 -11.79 -8.36
C VAL A 67 -7.46 -10.51 -8.16
N ILE A 68 -7.44 -10.00 -6.93
CA ILE A 68 -6.63 -8.85 -6.53
C ILE A 68 -5.48 -9.32 -5.62
N ILE A 69 -4.25 -9.25 -6.12
CA ILE A 69 -3.06 -9.62 -5.36
C ILE A 69 -2.70 -8.50 -4.36
N SER A 70 -2.58 -8.84 -3.07
CA SER A 70 -2.25 -7.90 -1.99
C SER A 70 -0.74 -7.60 -1.85
N ALA A 71 0.01 -7.73 -2.93
CA ALA A 71 1.46 -7.54 -2.95
C ALA A 71 1.95 -7.16 -4.35
N PRO A 72 3.11 -6.52 -4.49
CA PRO A 72 3.71 -6.34 -5.82
C PRO A 72 3.86 -7.68 -6.55
N PRO A 73 3.45 -7.76 -7.82
CA PRO A 73 3.47 -8.99 -8.58
C PRO A 73 4.90 -9.49 -8.80
N LYS A 74 5.01 -10.74 -9.25
CA LYS A 74 6.27 -11.40 -9.63
C LYS A 74 6.12 -12.07 -10.97
N GLY A 75 7.26 -12.54 -11.51
CA GLY A 75 7.31 -13.24 -12.79
C GLY A 75 7.47 -12.29 -13.96
N ASP A 76 7.52 -12.85 -15.16
CA ASP A 76 7.77 -12.11 -16.40
C ASP A 76 6.46 -11.68 -17.10
N GLU A 77 5.34 -12.31 -16.73
CA GLU A 77 4.03 -11.93 -17.25
C GLU A 77 3.51 -10.71 -16.46
N PRO A 78 3.17 -9.60 -17.13
CA PRO A 78 2.75 -8.39 -16.46
C PRO A 78 1.40 -8.57 -15.76
N VAL A 79 1.31 -8.01 -14.55
CA VAL A 79 0.06 -7.83 -13.80
C VAL A 79 -0.08 -6.34 -13.55
N LYS A 80 -1.20 -5.76 -14.00
CA LYS A 80 -1.46 -4.33 -13.82
C LYS A 80 -1.52 -3.98 -12.35
N GLN A 81 -0.77 -2.95 -11.95
CA GLN A 81 -0.78 -2.43 -10.60
C GLN A 81 -1.72 -1.24 -10.50
N LEU A 82 -2.76 -1.36 -9.68
CA LEU A 82 -3.78 -0.36 -9.48
C LEU A 82 -3.75 0.16 -8.04
N VAL A 83 -3.75 1.48 -7.89
CA VAL A 83 -3.82 2.17 -6.61
C VAL A 83 -5.10 3.01 -6.59
N TYR A 84 -5.97 2.70 -5.64
CA TYR A 84 -7.25 3.40 -5.51
C TYR A 84 -7.06 4.90 -5.27
N GLY A 85 -7.81 5.72 -5.99
CA GLY A 85 -7.69 7.17 -5.99
C GLY A 85 -6.58 7.74 -6.90
N VAL A 86 -5.66 6.89 -7.41
CA VAL A 86 -4.52 7.33 -8.22
C VAL A 86 -4.67 6.93 -9.69
N ASN A 87 -4.79 5.64 -9.97
CA ASN A 87 -4.95 5.08 -11.32
C ASN A 87 -5.92 3.89 -11.36
N HIS A 88 -6.83 3.76 -10.39
CA HIS A 88 -7.81 2.66 -10.36
C HIS A 88 -8.78 2.71 -11.55
N ASP A 89 -9.02 3.90 -12.08
CA ASP A 89 -9.83 4.18 -13.28
C ASP A 89 -9.19 3.66 -14.58
N GLU A 90 -7.95 3.20 -14.52
CA GLU A 90 -7.31 2.48 -15.62
C GLU A 90 -7.69 0.98 -15.68
N TYR A 91 -8.52 0.49 -14.76
CA TYR A 91 -9.03 -0.87 -14.82
C TYR A 91 -9.89 -1.08 -16.07
N GLU A 92 -9.55 -2.09 -16.87
CA GLU A 92 -10.19 -2.39 -18.15
C GLU A 92 -10.80 -3.81 -18.18
N GLY A 93 -11.08 -4.39 -17.00
CA GLY A 93 -11.63 -5.75 -16.90
C GLY A 93 -10.57 -6.84 -16.83
N GLU A 94 -9.36 -6.53 -16.36
CA GLU A 94 -8.32 -7.52 -16.11
C GLU A 94 -8.76 -8.53 -15.04
N THR A 95 -8.66 -9.81 -15.32
CA THR A 95 -9.05 -10.87 -14.37
C THR A 95 -8.05 -11.06 -13.22
N VAL A 96 -6.82 -10.55 -13.36
CA VAL A 96 -5.80 -10.55 -12.30
C VAL A 96 -5.15 -9.18 -12.26
N VAL A 97 -5.28 -8.49 -11.14
CA VAL A 97 -4.65 -7.20 -10.86
C VAL A 97 -3.89 -7.25 -9.53
N SER A 98 -3.07 -6.25 -9.27
CA SER A 98 -2.36 -6.10 -8.01
C SER A 98 -2.65 -4.73 -7.39
N ASN A 99 -2.92 -4.70 -6.08
CA ASN A 99 -3.00 -3.45 -5.31
C ASN A 99 -1.61 -2.94 -4.88
N ALA A 100 -0.54 -3.35 -5.55
CA ALA A 100 0.84 -2.97 -5.29
C ALA A 100 1.29 -3.27 -3.84
N SER A 101 1.94 -2.32 -3.16
CA SER A 101 2.37 -2.43 -1.77
C SER A 101 1.82 -1.30 -0.90
N CYS A 102 1.84 -1.49 0.42
CA CYS A 102 1.47 -0.42 1.36
C CYS A 102 2.31 0.85 1.17
N THR A 103 3.61 0.71 0.90
CA THR A 103 4.49 1.86 0.62
C THR A 103 4.18 2.51 -0.72
N THR A 104 3.83 1.72 -1.75
CA THR A 104 3.39 2.27 -3.04
C THR A 104 2.09 3.04 -2.86
N ASN A 105 1.11 2.48 -2.16
CA ASN A 105 -0.14 3.16 -1.82
C ASN A 105 0.08 4.44 -1.01
N SER A 106 1.12 4.48 -0.15
CA SER A 106 1.45 5.68 0.62
C SER A 106 2.10 6.77 -0.24
N ILE A 107 3.01 6.42 -1.14
CA ILE A 107 3.77 7.45 -1.86
C ILE A 107 3.06 7.97 -3.12
N THR A 108 2.24 7.15 -3.79
CA THR A 108 1.65 7.55 -5.08
C THR A 108 0.60 8.65 -4.97
N PRO A 109 -0.30 8.71 -3.96
CA PRO A 109 -1.18 9.86 -3.76
C PRO A 109 -0.41 11.17 -3.56
N VAL A 110 0.64 11.10 -2.76
CA VAL A 110 1.51 12.26 -2.48
C VAL A 110 2.27 12.70 -3.73
N ALA A 111 2.88 11.75 -4.44
CA ALA A 111 3.59 12.04 -5.68
C ALA A 111 2.66 12.59 -6.77
N LYS A 112 1.42 12.06 -6.85
CA LYS A 112 0.41 12.57 -7.78
C LYS A 112 0.08 14.04 -7.52
N VAL A 113 -0.22 14.41 -6.28
CA VAL A 113 -0.51 15.82 -5.93
C VAL A 113 0.66 16.71 -6.26
N LEU A 114 1.89 16.32 -5.92
CA LEU A 114 3.07 17.13 -6.17
C LEU A 114 3.38 17.27 -7.67
N ASP A 115 3.20 16.21 -8.44
CA ASP A 115 3.47 16.23 -9.88
C ASP A 115 2.39 17.01 -10.62
N ASP A 116 1.11 16.82 -10.29
CA ASP A 116 -0.01 17.51 -10.91
C ASP A 116 0.02 19.03 -10.66
N GLU A 117 0.41 19.46 -9.45
CA GLU A 117 0.38 20.87 -9.06
C GLU A 117 1.70 21.62 -9.36
N PHE A 118 2.84 20.94 -9.21
CA PHE A 118 4.14 21.60 -9.19
C PHE A 118 5.17 21.01 -10.16
N GLY A 119 4.89 19.83 -10.73
CA GLY A 119 5.82 19.06 -11.55
C GLY A 119 6.98 18.46 -10.75
N ILE A 120 7.25 17.17 -10.91
CA ILE A 120 8.40 16.49 -10.31
C ILE A 120 9.50 16.33 -11.34
N GLU A 121 10.68 16.92 -11.10
CA GLU A 121 11.89 16.70 -11.89
C GLU A 121 12.64 15.45 -11.48
N ALA A 122 12.90 15.31 -10.17
CA ALA A 122 13.58 14.15 -9.61
C ALA A 122 13.26 14.01 -8.11
N GLY A 123 13.36 12.79 -7.58
CA GLY A 123 13.13 12.58 -6.15
C GLY A 123 13.70 11.30 -5.61
N THR A 124 13.83 11.27 -4.29
CA THR A 124 14.19 10.04 -3.57
C THR A 124 13.30 9.85 -2.35
N LEU A 125 12.86 8.61 -2.16
CA LEU A 125 12.09 8.26 -0.97
C LEU A 125 12.89 7.35 -0.02
N THR A 126 12.73 7.60 1.27
CA THR A 126 13.19 6.71 2.31
C THR A 126 12.03 6.34 3.21
N THR A 127 11.57 5.09 3.14
CA THR A 127 10.55 4.64 4.09
C THR A 127 11.19 4.04 5.35
N VAL A 128 10.87 4.63 6.50
CA VAL A 128 11.14 4.06 7.83
C VAL A 128 9.94 3.21 8.20
N HIS A 129 10.10 1.90 8.09
CA HIS A 129 8.98 0.96 8.01
C HIS A 129 8.98 0.00 9.20
N ALA A 130 7.81 -0.24 9.75
CA ALA A 130 7.58 -1.29 10.74
C ALA A 130 8.12 -2.64 10.26
N TYR A 131 8.54 -3.51 11.19
CA TYR A 131 8.94 -4.87 10.82
C TYR A 131 7.72 -5.68 10.33
N THR A 132 7.97 -6.65 9.48
CA THR A 132 6.91 -7.51 8.91
C THR A 132 7.38 -8.97 8.88
N GLY A 133 6.50 -9.90 8.54
CA GLY A 133 6.80 -11.32 8.36
C GLY A 133 7.92 -11.62 7.34
N SER A 134 8.35 -10.61 6.57
CA SER A 134 9.51 -10.73 5.68
C SER A 134 10.87 -10.76 6.41
N GLN A 135 10.88 -10.40 7.69
CA GLN A 135 12.04 -10.44 8.57
C GLN A 135 11.96 -11.65 9.51
N THR A 136 13.10 -12.02 10.12
CA THR A 136 13.14 -13.06 11.15
C THR A 136 12.88 -12.47 12.53
N LEU A 137 12.22 -13.24 13.39
CA LEU A 137 11.98 -12.85 14.79
C LEU A 137 13.30 -12.78 15.55
N ILE A 138 14.14 -13.82 15.39
CA ILE A 138 15.51 -13.89 15.91
C ILE A 138 16.49 -14.03 14.74
N ASP A 139 17.78 -13.87 14.96
CA ASP A 139 18.79 -14.04 13.92
C ASP A 139 18.64 -15.38 13.20
N GLY A 140 18.53 -15.34 11.87
CA GLY A 140 18.35 -16.53 11.05
C GLY A 140 18.66 -16.28 9.57
N PRO A 141 18.79 -17.32 8.76
CA PRO A 141 19.13 -17.21 7.35
C PRO A 141 17.98 -16.60 6.55
N LYS A 142 18.31 -15.60 5.71
CA LYS A 142 17.43 -15.01 4.69
C LYS A 142 18.23 -14.69 3.44
N ALA A 143 17.58 -14.74 2.27
CA ALA A 143 18.19 -14.33 1.01
C ALA A 143 18.70 -12.89 1.06
N LYS A 144 17.89 -11.96 1.57
CA LYS A 144 18.31 -10.61 1.93
C LYS A 144 18.93 -10.65 3.33
N LYS A 145 20.25 -10.79 3.42
CA LYS A 145 20.99 -11.07 4.66
C LYS A 145 20.64 -10.15 5.83
N ARG A 146 20.46 -8.84 5.58
CA ARG A 146 20.09 -7.87 6.63
C ARG A 146 18.71 -8.16 7.23
N ARG A 147 17.76 -8.71 6.45
CA ARG A 147 16.42 -9.10 6.94
C ARG A 147 16.43 -10.38 7.78
N GLY A 148 17.56 -11.07 7.84
CA GLY A 148 17.79 -12.21 8.72
C GLY A 148 18.23 -11.84 10.13
N ARG A 149 18.35 -10.55 10.46
CA ARG A 149 18.63 -10.09 11.82
C ARG A 149 17.32 -9.89 12.59
N ALA A 150 17.38 -10.13 13.91
CA ALA A 150 16.23 -10.04 14.81
C ALA A 150 15.46 -8.70 14.62
N ALA A 151 14.20 -8.81 14.20
CA ALA A 151 13.42 -7.67 13.71
C ALA A 151 13.13 -6.62 14.79
N ALA A 152 12.86 -7.05 16.02
CA ALA A 152 12.53 -6.18 17.16
C ALA A 152 13.76 -5.56 17.86
N GLU A 153 14.99 -5.87 17.37
CA GLU A 153 16.25 -5.44 17.99
C GLU A 153 17.10 -4.58 17.06
N ASN A 154 16.79 -4.52 15.76
CA ASN A 154 17.70 -3.93 14.80
C ASN A 154 17.01 -2.90 13.89
N ILE A 155 17.75 -1.81 13.61
CA ILE A 155 17.48 -0.95 12.46
C ILE A 155 18.10 -1.62 11.24
N VAL A 156 17.27 -1.93 10.22
CA VAL A 156 17.67 -2.75 9.07
C VAL A 156 17.51 -2.00 7.76
N PRO A 157 18.58 -1.40 7.20
CA PRO A 157 18.54 -0.87 5.84
C PRO A 157 18.29 -1.99 4.81
N THR A 158 17.37 -1.78 3.90
CA THR A 158 16.99 -2.78 2.89
C THR A 158 16.42 -2.11 1.65
N THR A 159 16.23 -2.88 0.60
CA THR A 159 15.59 -2.38 -0.62
C THR A 159 14.09 -2.31 -0.48
N THR A 160 13.47 -1.37 -1.19
CA THR A 160 12.04 -1.34 -1.49
C THR A 160 11.81 -1.40 -2.99
N GLY A 161 10.71 -1.97 -3.42
CA GLY A 161 10.24 -1.89 -4.81
C GLY A 161 9.23 -0.74 -5.01
N ALA A 162 8.96 0.05 -3.96
CA ALA A 162 7.90 1.05 -4.01
C ALA A 162 8.16 2.17 -5.02
N ALA A 163 9.42 2.60 -5.18
CA ALA A 163 9.76 3.61 -6.18
C ALA A 163 9.53 3.11 -7.62
N GLY A 164 9.93 1.86 -7.92
CA GLY A 164 9.65 1.25 -9.22
C GLY A 164 8.15 1.07 -9.46
N ALA A 165 7.42 0.53 -8.48
CA ALA A 165 5.98 0.39 -8.57
C ALA A 165 5.24 1.74 -8.70
N ALA A 166 5.74 2.80 -8.04
CA ALA A 166 5.18 4.14 -8.20
C ALA A 166 5.35 4.68 -9.62
N GLN A 167 6.44 4.33 -10.31
CA GLN A 167 6.66 4.68 -11.72
C GLN A 167 5.76 3.87 -12.67
N GLU A 168 5.37 2.65 -12.30
CA GLU A 168 4.38 1.88 -13.06
C GLU A 168 2.97 2.45 -12.91
N VAL A 169 2.62 2.93 -11.70
CA VAL A 169 1.32 3.56 -11.37
C VAL A 169 1.21 4.99 -11.91
N LEU A 170 2.32 5.73 -11.94
CA LEU A 170 2.47 7.10 -12.44
C LEU A 170 3.58 7.15 -13.49
N PRO A 171 3.30 6.76 -14.75
CA PRO A 171 4.32 6.61 -15.79
C PRO A 171 5.11 7.90 -16.10
N GLN A 172 4.53 9.07 -15.85
CA GLN A 172 5.23 10.35 -16.01
C GLN A 172 6.42 10.53 -15.05
N LEU A 173 6.51 9.68 -14.01
CA LEU A 173 7.63 9.65 -13.06
C LEU A 173 8.71 8.62 -13.43
N GLU A 174 8.61 7.98 -14.61
CA GLU A 174 9.61 7.02 -15.06
C GLU A 174 11.02 7.64 -15.11
N GLY A 175 11.97 6.98 -14.43
CA GLY A 175 13.36 7.42 -14.32
C GLY A 175 13.59 8.63 -13.40
N LYS A 176 12.54 9.22 -12.82
CA LYS A 176 12.67 10.41 -11.96
C LYS A 176 12.81 10.09 -10.48
N ILE A 177 12.30 8.94 -10.00
CA ILE A 177 12.30 8.61 -8.57
C ILE A 177 13.00 7.29 -8.26
N ASP A 178 13.71 7.26 -7.12
CA ASP A 178 14.32 6.04 -6.56
C ASP A 178 14.12 6.02 -5.04
N GLY A 179 14.42 4.91 -4.39
CA GLY A 179 14.22 4.82 -2.96
C GLY A 179 14.73 3.59 -2.26
N MET A 180 14.72 3.68 -0.94
CA MET A 180 15.13 2.60 -0.05
C MET A 180 14.18 2.48 1.15
N ALA A 181 14.33 1.37 1.90
CA ALA A 181 13.62 1.15 3.16
C ALA A 181 14.59 0.97 4.33
N ILE A 182 14.19 1.48 5.48
CA ILE A 182 14.83 1.22 6.76
C ILE A 182 13.79 0.56 7.66
N ARG A 183 13.98 -0.72 8.01
CA ARG A 183 13.12 -1.39 8.97
C ARG A 183 13.53 -1.03 10.38
N VAL A 184 12.55 -0.78 11.24
CA VAL A 184 12.74 -0.37 12.63
C VAL A 184 11.99 -1.29 13.59
N PRO A 185 12.36 -1.34 14.89
CA PRO A 185 11.71 -2.17 15.91
C PRO A 185 10.34 -1.64 16.35
N VAL A 186 9.45 -1.41 15.38
CA VAL A 186 8.07 -0.94 15.58
C VAL A 186 7.13 -1.94 14.92
N PRO A 187 6.07 -2.41 15.59
CA PRO A 187 5.19 -3.47 15.06
C PRO A 187 4.26 -3.00 13.93
N THR A 188 3.80 -1.74 13.97
CA THR A 188 3.01 -1.09 12.92
C THR A 188 3.20 0.42 12.97
N GLY A 189 2.74 1.14 11.96
CA GLY A 189 2.97 2.56 11.80
C GLY A 189 4.31 2.84 11.14
N SER A 190 4.26 3.26 9.88
CA SER A 190 5.42 3.53 9.03
C SER A 190 5.39 4.98 8.55
N ILE A 191 6.53 5.52 8.19
CA ILE A 191 6.67 6.87 7.66
C ILE A 191 7.55 6.86 6.42
N THR A 192 7.20 7.63 5.40
CA THR A 192 8.03 7.87 4.23
C THR A 192 8.48 9.33 4.21
N GLU A 193 9.80 9.55 4.18
CA GLU A 193 10.39 10.81 3.78
C GLU A 193 10.48 10.82 2.25
N PHE A 194 9.95 11.86 1.63
CA PHE A 194 10.08 12.09 0.20
C PHE A 194 10.75 13.43 -0.04
N VAL A 195 11.89 13.39 -0.70
CA VAL A 195 12.69 14.58 -1.06
C VAL A 195 12.64 14.69 -2.57
N VAL A 196 12.13 15.83 -3.07
CA VAL A 196 11.90 16.04 -4.51
C VAL A 196 12.37 17.43 -4.95
N SER A 197 12.94 17.51 -6.15
CA SER A 197 13.03 18.76 -6.89
C SER A 197 11.79 18.93 -7.75
N LEU A 198 11.29 20.16 -7.78
CA LEU A 198 10.05 20.52 -8.46
C LEU A 198 10.36 21.45 -9.65
N ASP A 199 9.52 21.41 -10.69
CA ASP A 199 9.59 22.35 -11.81
C ASP A 199 9.19 23.77 -11.38
N ALA A 200 8.29 23.87 -10.40
CA ALA A 200 7.81 25.12 -9.83
C ALA A 200 8.54 25.47 -8.53
N SER A 201 8.85 26.75 -8.32
CA SER A 201 9.30 27.24 -7.01
C SER A 201 8.11 27.42 -6.08
N VAL A 202 8.15 26.81 -4.91
CA VAL A 202 7.02 26.72 -3.98
C VAL A 202 7.38 27.20 -2.57
N THR A 203 6.34 27.49 -1.79
CA THR A 203 6.46 27.64 -0.33
C THR A 203 5.84 26.42 0.38
N ALA A 204 6.17 26.22 1.65
CA ALA A 204 5.54 25.17 2.45
C ALA A 204 4.01 25.34 2.55
N THR A 205 3.52 26.57 2.51
CA THR A 205 2.08 26.86 2.51
C THR A 205 1.42 26.39 1.22
N ASP A 206 2.01 26.69 0.05
CA ASP A 206 1.46 26.25 -1.24
C ASP A 206 1.32 24.72 -1.29
N VAL A 207 2.35 24.01 -0.83
CA VAL A 207 2.37 22.54 -0.79
C VAL A 207 1.33 22.00 0.19
N ASN A 208 1.24 22.56 1.40
CA ASN A 208 0.28 22.14 2.41
C ASN A 208 -1.17 22.38 1.97
N ASP A 209 -1.42 23.49 1.29
CA ASP A 209 -2.77 23.82 0.78
C ASP A 209 -3.17 22.89 -0.37
N ALA A 210 -2.23 22.48 -1.23
CA ALA A 210 -2.47 21.47 -2.26
C ALA A 210 -2.85 20.11 -1.63
N PHE A 211 -2.15 19.66 -0.58
CA PHE A 211 -2.50 18.42 0.12
C PHE A 211 -3.86 18.49 0.80
N ARG A 212 -4.19 19.62 1.45
CA ARG A 212 -5.53 19.80 2.05
C ARG A 212 -6.62 19.73 0.99
N ALA A 213 -6.46 20.44 -0.11
CA ALA A 213 -7.43 20.45 -1.20
C ALA A 213 -7.65 19.04 -1.78
N ALA A 214 -6.58 18.30 -2.03
CA ALA A 214 -6.66 16.94 -2.56
C ALA A 214 -7.25 15.91 -1.58
N ALA A 215 -7.06 16.11 -0.27
CA ALA A 215 -7.62 15.23 0.75
C ALA A 215 -9.11 15.50 1.02
N ASP A 216 -9.54 16.76 0.86
CA ASP A 216 -10.91 17.19 1.19
C ASP A 216 -11.88 16.93 0.01
N ASP A 217 -11.38 16.88 -1.24
CA ASP A 217 -12.22 16.70 -2.42
C ASP A 217 -11.50 15.91 -3.53
N GLY A 218 -12.29 15.29 -4.41
CA GLY A 218 -11.79 14.55 -5.56
C GLY A 218 -11.43 13.08 -5.28
N PRO A 219 -10.66 12.44 -6.18
CA PRO A 219 -10.41 11.00 -6.14
C PRO A 219 -9.55 10.55 -4.94
N LEU A 220 -8.84 11.48 -4.31
CA LEU A 220 -8.01 11.19 -3.14
C LEU A 220 -8.73 11.38 -1.80
N ALA A 221 -9.97 11.86 -1.81
CA ALA A 221 -10.77 11.99 -0.58
C ALA A 221 -10.95 10.63 0.10
N GLY A 222 -10.59 10.54 1.40
CA GLY A 222 -10.59 9.28 2.15
C GLY A 222 -9.39 8.35 1.88
N VAL A 223 -8.58 8.64 0.86
CA VAL A 223 -7.32 7.94 0.54
C VAL A 223 -6.11 8.67 1.10
N LEU A 224 -6.06 9.98 0.86
CA LEU A 224 -5.10 10.92 1.41
C LEU A 224 -5.72 11.59 2.63
N GLY A 225 -4.96 11.72 3.71
CA GLY A 225 -5.28 12.54 4.86
C GLY A 225 -4.10 13.43 5.23
N TYR A 226 -4.30 14.32 6.17
CA TYR A 226 -3.24 15.21 6.66
C TYR A 226 -3.42 15.51 8.15
N THR A 227 -2.36 16.03 8.77
CA THR A 227 -2.38 16.48 10.15
C THR A 227 -1.56 17.75 10.35
N ASP A 228 -2.05 18.63 11.21
CA ASP A 228 -1.32 19.76 11.79
C ASP A 228 -0.79 19.43 13.20
N ASP A 229 -1.01 18.21 13.71
CA ASP A 229 -0.54 17.77 15.03
C ASP A 229 0.83 17.09 14.94
N GLU A 230 1.61 17.16 16.04
CA GLU A 230 2.89 16.47 16.19
C GLU A 230 2.65 15.00 16.53
N VAL A 231 2.44 14.15 15.51
CA VAL A 231 2.14 12.72 15.66
C VAL A 231 3.39 11.84 15.58
N VAL A 232 3.28 10.64 16.16
CA VAL A 232 4.28 9.57 16.09
C VAL A 232 3.63 8.27 15.60
N SER A 233 4.43 7.23 15.37
CA SER A 233 3.97 5.98 14.76
C SER A 233 2.77 5.31 15.46
N SER A 234 2.63 5.45 16.78
CA SER A 234 1.49 4.89 17.52
C SER A 234 0.18 5.62 17.25
N ASP A 235 0.23 6.90 16.91
CA ASP A 235 -0.95 7.72 16.65
C ASP A 235 -1.58 7.42 15.30
N VAL A 236 -0.81 6.84 14.37
CA VAL A 236 -1.28 6.47 13.04
C VAL A 236 -1.81 5.03 12.95
N THR A 237 -1.72 4.28 14.05
CA THR A 237 -2.27 2.93 14.13
C THR A 237 -3.79 2.95 14.02
N GLY A 238 -4.34 2.22 13.04
CA GLY A 238 -5.78 2.16 12.78
C GLY A 238 -6.31 3.30 11.91
N LEU A 239 -5.46 4.17 11.37
CA LEU A 239 -5.89 5.14 10.38
C LEU A 239 -6.17 4.45 9.03
N PRO A 240 -7.29 4.79 8.37
CA PRO A 240 -7.68 4.14 7.11
C PRO A 240 -6.97 4.72 5.89
N PHE A 241 -6.24 5.81 6.03
CA PHE A 241 -5.60 6.49 4.92
C PHE A 241 -4.42 5.70 4.35
N SER A 242 -4.23 5.79 3.03
CA SER A 242 -3.01 5.33 2.36
C SER A 242 -1.81 6.20 2.69
N SER A 243 -2.04 7.50 2.76
CA SER A 243 -1.06 8.53 3.11
C SER A 243 -1.68 9.47 4.13
N TYR A 244 -0.94 9.80 5.18
CA TYR A 244 -1.32 10.79 6.17
C TYR A 244 -0.19 11.82 6.29
N VAL A 245 -0.33 12.94 5.56
CA VAL A 245 0.74 13.93 5.40
C VAL A 245 0.93 14.73 6.68
N ASP A 246 2.17 14.79 7.16
CA ASP A 246 2.59 15.61 8.29
C ASP A 246 2.91 17.01 7.79
N LEU A 247 1.93 17.91 7.86
CA LEU A 247 2.04 19.26 7.32
C LEU A 247 3.04 20.14 8.07
N GLN A 248 3.31 19.85 9.34
CA GLN A 248 4.33 20.60 10.12
C GLN A 248 5.75 20.25 9.69
N SER A 249 5.94 19.06 9.12
CA SER A 249 7.25 18.59 8.65
C SER A 249 7.56 19.00 7.21
N THR A 250 6.64 19.68 6.52
CA THR A 250 6.87 20.21 5.17
C THR A 250 8.00 21.24 5.22
N ASN A 251 9.08 20.97 4.48
CA ASN A 251 10.26 21.82 4.48
C ASN A 251 10.72 22.09 3.04
N VAL A 252 10.80 23.36 2.72
CA VAL A 252 11.21 23.86 1.40
C VAL A 252 12.56 24.56 1.55
N ILE A 253 13.50 24.19 0.72
CA ILE A 253 14.87 24.73 0.67
C ILE A 253 15.25 25.09 -0.77
N ALA A 254 16.46 25.63 -0.97
CA ALA A 254 16.98 26.00 -2.29
C ALA A 254 16.05 26.97 -3.05
N ASP A 255 15.62 28.04 -2.36
CA ASP A 255 14.76 29.08 -2.91
C ASP A 255 13.42 28.58 -3.51
N GLY A 256 12.94 27.43 -3.02
CA GLY A 256 11.66 26.85 -3.38
C GLY A 256 11.74 25.62 -4.29
N ASP A 257 12.93 25.24 -4.74
CA ASP A 257 13.10 24.17 -5.75
C ASP A 257 13.28 22.77 -5.16
N LEU A 258 13.58 22.67 -3.86
CA LEU A 258 13.75 21.38 -3.18
C LEU A 258 12.78 21.26 -2.01
N LEU A 259 11.88 20.31 -2.13
CA LEU A 259 10.87 20.00 -1.13
C LEU A 259 11.22 18.71 -0.37
N LYS A 260 11.02 18.73 0.94
CA LYS A 260 10.98 17.54 1.79
C LYS A 260 9.64 17.46 2.49
N ILE A 261 8.99 16.31 2.42
CA ILE A 261 7.75 16.00 3.12
C ILE A 261 7.87 14.68 3.88
N LEU A 262 7.04 14.54 4.89
CA LEU A 262 6.81 13.28 5.60
C LEU A 262 5.36 12.85 5.42
N THR A 263 5.16 11.58 5.12
CA THR A 263 3.83 10.98 5.11
C THR A 263 3.80 9.70 5.92
N TRP A 264 2.86 9.63 6.86
CA TRP A 264 2.60 8.48 7.71
C TRP A 264 1.62 7.52 7.03
N TYR A 265 1.65 6.26 7.43
CA TYR A 265 0.66 5.26 7.05
C TYR A 265 0.65 4.07 8.01
N ASP A 266 -0.54 3.55 8.30
CA ASP A 266 -0.63 2.23 8.89
C ASP A 266 -0.45 1.20 7.76
N ASN A 267 0.71 0.55 7.76
CA ASN A 267 1.09 -0.40 6.71
C ASN A 267 0.25 -1.69 6.69
N GLU A 268 -0.60 -1.91 7.70
CA GLU A 268 -1.55 -3.02 7.79
C GLU A 268 -2.99 -2.53 7.55
N TYR A 269 -3.51 -1.65 8.40
CA TYR A 269 -4.90 -1.23 8.36
C TYR A 269 -5.22 -0.35 7.16
N GLY A 270 -4.40 0.67 6.88
CA GLY A 270 -4.60 1.55 5.72
C GLY A 270 -4.55 0.77 4.40
N PHE A 271 -3.59 -0.15 4.26
CA PHE A 271 -3.50 -1.01 3.08
C PHE A 271 -4.70 -1.96 2.95
N SER A 272 -5.19 -2.53 4.07
CA SER A 272 -6.37 -3.39 4.06
C SER A 272 -7.63 -2.66 3.60
N ASN A 273 -7.79 -1.38 3.97
CA ASN A 273 -8.88 -0.55 3.47
C ASN A 273 -8.78 -0.38 1.95
N ARG A 274 -7.60 -0.12 1.40
CA ARG A 274 -7.40 -0.01 -0.06
C ARG A 274 -7.70 -1.32 -0.80
N MET A 275 -7.43 -2.47 -0.19
CA MET A 275 -7.83 -3.76 -0.77
C MET A 275 -9.36 -3.87 -0.89
N LEU A 276 -10.10 -3.40 0.12
CA LEU A 276 -11.57 -3.41 0.11
C LEU A 276 -12.13 -2.39 -0.90
N ASP A 277 -11.56 -1.19 -0.96
CA ASP A 277 -11.99 -0.18 -1.94
C ASP A 277 -11.76 -0.66 -3.38
N MET A 278 -10.61 -1.30 -3.65
CA MET A 278 -10.34 -1.90 -4.97
C MET A 278 -11.28 -3.06 -5.28
N ALA A 279 -11.63 -3.89 -4.28
CA ALA A 279 -12.56 -4.99 -4.49
C ALA A 279 -13.97 -4.48 -4.85
N ALA A 280 -14.45 -3.45 -4.15
CA ALA A 280 -15.72 -2.81 -4.44
C ALA A 280 -15.72 -2.18 -5.83
N TYR A 281 -14.66 -1.44 -6.16
CA TYR A 281 -14.51 -0.79 -7.47
C TYR A 281 -14.51 -1.81 -8.63
N VAL A 282 -13.70 -2.86 -8.52
CA VAL A 282 -13.61 -3.92 -9.54
C VAL A 282 -14.94 -4.64 -9.70
N HIS A 283 -15.65 -4.91 -8.59
CA HIS A 283 -16.98 -5.53 -8.65
C HIS A 283 -18.02 -4.64 -9.35
N ASP A 284 -17.99 -3.32 -9.10
CA ASP A 284 -18.94 -2.37 -9.69
C ASP A 284 -18.68 -2.13 -11.20
N GLU A 285 -17.42 -2.33 -11.67
CA GLU A 285 -17.02 -2.15 -13.06
C GLU A 285 -17.08 -3.46 -13.88
N ALA A 286 -17.29 -4.62 -13.24
CA ALA A 286 -17.38 -5.94 -13.90
C ALA A 286 -18.81 -6.22 -14.39
#